data_e68f953b6307c70f7ed8dbf27c245a54
#
_entry.id   e68f953b6307c70f7ed8dbf27c245a54
#
_cell.length_a   1.000
_cell.length_b   1.000
_cell.length_c   1.000
_cell.angle_alpha   90.00
_cell.angle_beta   90.00
_cell.angle_gamma   90.00
#
_symmetry.space_group_name_H-M   'P 1'
#
loop_
_entity.id
_entity.type
_entity.pdbx_description
1 polymer ?
#
loop_
_entity_poly.entity_id
_entity_poly.type
_entity_poly.pdbx_seq_one_letter_code
_entity_poly.pdbx_strand_id
1 'polypeptide(L)'
;MRKKTQPGASGVALLKTPLGKSMALFLLLTSLFVIAINAWSLWNDWQQTISEKNDDARNMSVSLAKQAEDAFLQVDITLADAVRQLQQRGNEYAATPAFLHQLKEQQGKLPQLHGLFIYDTEGHWIASSGNFVPTNASNADRDYFIWHRTHNDTNLLISRVIRSRSTGDLVIPVSVRLNDSQGNFAGVALATVRVDYFRQYYSYFALGNKDTLGLILADSSVLYIRPFPDTFIGRTLASSPLFKTELKAASSGNATWQSTLDGVVRVFGYTRLERYPLIVTAGYDRDSIRREWLAGNLVNLLLNLALLCAITGMGILLLRQVGTNVRNQIELTYVRDELTNINHTLQSLALVDGLTGLANRRQFDALLEQGLLKSLKTGDPVALAMIDIDCFKRFNDTYGHVAGDECLQDVAHALKESVHFHGDVVARYGGEEFAIIMPNTDQSEAKIVAERAVRSVMEMGIAHESTEVSLGIVTISVGYSSLVSEGNPAEAEQLKKEADRALYKAKRNGRNQASGPV
;
A
#
# COMPACT_ATOMS: atom_id res chain seq x y z
N MET A 1 -27.35 32.98 -11.90
CA MET A 1 -27.45 32.14 -10.68
C MET A 1 -26.42 31.02 -10.75
N ARG A 2 -25.27 31.16 -10.09
CA ARG A 2 -24.23 30.11 -10.02
C ARG A 2 -24.64 29.10 -8.93
N LYS A 3 -25.00 27.87 -9.30
CA LYS A 3 -25.14 26.75 -8.37
C LYS A 3 -23.77 26.44 -7.75
N LYS A 4 -23.61 26.71 -6.45
CA LYS A 4 -22.49 26.19 -5.65
C LYS A 4 -22.57 24.64 -5.66
N THR A 5 -21.69 23.98 -6.40
CA THR A 5 -21.51 22.54 -6.35
C THR A 5 -20.75 22.18 -5.07
N GLN A 6 -21.33 21.30 -4.26
CA GLN A 6 -20.75 20.78 -3.02
C GLN A 6 -19.41 20.04 -3.29
N PRO A 7 -18.38 20.22 -2.44
CA PRO A 7 -17.04 19.65 -2.66
C PRO A 7 -16.94 18.12 -2.55
N GLY A 8 -18.00 17.42 -2.17
CA GLY A 8 -17.96 15.97 -1.92
C GLY A 8 -18.27 15.05 -3.10
N ALA A 9 -18.84 15.57 -4.19
CA ALA A 9 -19.33 14.74 -5.30
C ALA A 9 -18.29 14.36 -6.35
N SER A 10 -17.11 14.98 -6.35
CA SER A 10 -16.11 14.80 -7.42
C SER A 10 -15.29 13.50 -7.33
N GLY A 11 -15.01 12.99 -6.11
CA GLY A 11 -14.23 11.77 -5.93
C GLY A 11 -15.00 10.49 -6.29
N VAL A 12 -16.30 10.46 -5.97
CA VAL A 12 -17.17 9.29 -6.25
C VAL A 12 -17.44 9.13 -7.76
N ALA A 13 -17.48 10.23 -8.51
CA ALA A 13 -17.68 10.20 -9.96
C ALA A 13 -16.45 9.63 -10.70
N LEU A 14 -15.23 9.92 -10.22
CA LEU A 14 -13.99 9.42 -10.82
C LEU A 14 -13.83 7.91 -10.64
N LEU A 15 -14.23 7.36 -9.47
CA LEU A 15 -14.19 5.91 -9.21
C LEU A 15 -15.11 5.10 -10.15
N LYS A 16 -16.02 5.76 -10.87
CA LYS A 16 -16.84 5.11 -11.91
C LYS A 16 -16.13 5.00 -13.26
N THR A 17 -15.03 5.76 -13.47
CA THR A 17 -14.25 5.69 -14.70
C THR A 17 -13.28 4.50 -14.69
N PRO A 18 -12.93 3.92 -15.85
CA PRO A 18 -11.94 2.84 -15.93
C PRO A 18 -10.60 3.23 -15.29
N LEU A 19 -10.12 4.44 -15.54
CA LEU A 19 -8.88 4.98 -14.98
C LEU A 19 -8.93 5.09 -13.45
N GLY A 20 -10.03 5.62 -12.91
CA GLY A 20 -10.21 5.74 -11.46
C GLY A 20 -10.29 4.37 -10.76
N LYS A 21 -10.93 3.39 -11.39
CA LYS A 21 -10.97 2.00 -10.89
C LYS A 21 -9.58 1.37 -10.87
N SER A 22 -8.81 1.52 -11.94
CA SER A 22 -7.44 0.99 -12.03
C SER A 22 -6.51 1.63 -11.00
N MET A 23 -6.59 2.94 -10.79
CA MET A 23 -5.82 3.64 -9.75
C MET A 23 -6.21 3.20 -8.33
N ALA A 24 -7.51 3.08 -8.04
CA ALA A 24 -7.99 2.61 -6.75
C ALA A 24 -7.56 1.16 -6.49
N LEU A 25 -7.63 0.29 -7.49
CA LEU A 25 -7.17 -1.09 -7.42
C LEU A 25 -5.64 -1.15 -7.17
N PHE A 26 -4.86 -0.34 -7.88
CA PHE A 26 -3.41 -0.27 -7.69
C PHE A 26 -3.06 0.18 -6.26
N LEU A 27 -3.71 1.23 -5.73
CA LEU A 27 -3.51 1.70 -4.35
C LEU A 27 -3.91 0.64 -3.32
N LEU A 28 -5.00 -0.08 -3.56
CA LEU A 28 -5.44 -1.17 -2.70
C LEU A 28 -4.42 -2.32 -2.70
N LEU A 29 -3.95 -2.73 -3.86
CA LEU A 29 -2.97 -3.81 -3.99
C LEU A 29 -1.62 -3.45 -3.37
N THR A 30 -1.13 -2.22 -3.57
CA THR A 30 0.12 -1.74 -2.93
C THR A 30 -0.01 -1.66 -1.42
N SER A 31 -1.13 -1.15 -0.89
CA SER A 31 -1.38 -1.12 0.55
C SER A 31 -1.47 -2.54 1.14
N LEU A 32 -2.17 -3.45 0.46
CA LEU A 32 -2.28 -4.85 0.87
C LEU A 32 -0.91 -5.55 0.86
N PHE A 33 -0.09 -5.29 -0.16
CA PHE A 33 1.28 -5.82 -0.25
C PHE A 33 2.15 -5.33 0.90
N VAL A 34 2.11 -4.03 1.23
CA VAL A 34 2.85 -3.46 2.37
C VAL A 34 2.39 -4.09 3.68
N ILE A 35 1.08 -4.26 3.90
CA ILE A 35 0.54 -4.91 5.09
C ILE A 35 1.01 -6.37 5.17
N ALA A 36 0.95 -7.11 4.07
CA ALA A 36 1.32 -8.52 4.02
C ALA A 36 2.81 -8.75 4.33
N ILE A 37 3.70 -7.94 3.74
CA ILE A 37 5.13 -8.06 3.98
C ILE A 37 5.51 -7.70 5.42
N ASN A 38 4.86 -6.67 5.99
CA ASN A 38 5.07 -6.31 7.39
C ASN A 38 4.53 -7.35 8.36
N ALA A 39 3.35 -7.91 8.11
CA ALA A 39 2.80 -9.00 8.91
C ALA A 39 3.71 -10.24 8.88
N TRP A 40 4.23 -10.59 7.70
CA TRP A 40 5.19 -11.67 7.54
C TRP A 40 6.49 -11.40 8.29
N SER A 41 7.04 -10.18 8.19
CA SER A 41 8.26 -9.78 8.90
C SER A 41 8.10 -9.87 10.42
N LEU A 42 7.01 -9.34 10.97
CA LEU A 42 6.70 -9.41 12.41
C LEU A 42 6.49 -10.85 12.88
N TRP A 43 5.81 -11.67 12.06
CA TRP A 43 5.65 -13.09 12.37
C TRP A 43 7.00 -13.81 12.43
N ASN A 44 7.86 -13.59 11.46
CA ASN A 44 9.19 -14.19 11.40
C ASN A 44 10.07 -13.76 12.57
N ASP A 45 10.07 -12.47 12.89
CA ASP A 45 10.81 -11.90 14.03
C ASP A 45 10.32 -12.47 15.38
N TRP A 46 9.00 -12.64 15.55
CA TRP A 46 8.43 -13.31 16.70
C TRP A 46 8.89 -14.77 16.82
N GLN A 47 8.87 -15.53 15.73
CA GLN A 47 9.33 -16.91 15.72
C GLN A 47 10.82 -17.03 16.08
N GLN A 48 11.63 -16.14 15.56
CA GLN A 48 13.05 -16.05 15.88
C GLN A 48 13.25 -15.72 17.36
N THR A 49 12.56 -14.71 17.89
CA THR A 49 12.63 -14.34 19.32
C THR A 49 12.29 -15.52 20.23
N ILE A 50 11.24 -16.27 19.92
CA ILE A 50 10.86 -17.45 20.69
C ILE A 50 11.90 -18.57 20.57
N SER A 51 12.47 -18.78 19.38
CA SER A 51 13.53 -19.77 19.18
C SER A 51 14.77 -19.43 19.98
N GLU A 52 15.21 -18.17 19.95
CA GLU A 52 16.34 -17.68 20.75
C GLU A 52 16.11 -17.88 22.26
N LYS A 53 14.88 -17.58 22.75
CA LYS A 53 14.53 -17.79 24.16
C LYS A 53 14.44 -19.27 24.56
N ASN A 54 14.06 -20.14 23.64
CA ASN A 54 14.13 -21.59 23.85
C ASN A 54 15.58 -22.05 24.02
N ASP A 55 16.48 -21.57 23.17
CA ASP A 55 17.91 -21.92 23.25
C ASP A 55 18.56 -21.32 24.50
N ASP A 56 18.24 -20.07 24.86
CA ASP A 56 18.67 -19.44 26.10
C ASP A 56 18.25 -20.26 27.32
N ALA A 57 16.98 -20.68 27.37
CA ALA A 57 16.45 -21.49 28.48
C ALA A 57 17.17 -22.84 28.59
N ARG A 58 17.38 -23.52 27.45
CA ARG A 58 18.12 -24.78 27.41
C ARG A 58 19.56 -24.61 27.87
N ASN A 59 20.28 -23.63 27.29
CA ASN A 59 21.69 -23.37 27.62
C ASN A 59 21.86 -23.00 29.10
N MET A 60 20.94 -22.20 29.64
CA MET A 60 20.89 -21.88 31.06
C MET A 60 20.71 -23.15 31.92
N SER A 61 19.77 -24.01 31.58
CA SER A 61 19.53 -25.25 32.34
C SER A 61 20.74 -26.19 32.28
N VAL A 62 21.42 -26.30 31.12
CA VAL A 62 22.65 -27.11 30.98
C VAL A 62 23.78 -26.52 31.83
N SER A 63 24.00 -25.22 31.79
CA SER A 63 25.06 -24.56 32.59
C SER A 63 24.84 -24.72 34.08
N LEU A 64 23.61 -24.55 34.56
CA LEU A 64 23.25 -24.72 35.96
C LEU A 64 23.28 -26.20 36.38
N ALA A 65 22.91 -27.12 35.48
CA ALA A 65 23.02 -28.53 35.72
C ALA A 65 24.48 -28.98 35.94
N LYS A 66 25.39 -28.45 35.08
CA LYS A 66 26.81 -28.74 35.23
C LYS A 66 27.38 -28.20 36.54
N GLN A 67 27.01 -26.97 36.92
CA GLN A 67 27.40 -26.39 38.21
C GLN A 67 26.86 -27.21 39.40
N ALA A 68 25.60 -27.66 39.36
CA ALA A 68 25.04 -28.51 40.38
C ALA A 68 25.76 -29.86 40.43
N GLU A 69 26.02 -30.50 39.30
CA GLU A 69 26.78 -31.72 39.19
C GLU A 69 28.16 -31.61 39.84
N ASP A 70 28.92 -30.55 39.54
CA ASP A 70 30.25 -30.30 40.12
C ASP A 70 30.17 -30.08 41.65
N ALA A 71 29.14 -29.34 42.11
CA ALA A 71 28.92 -29.15 43.55
C ALA A 71 28.64 -30.47 44.31
N PHE A 72 27.78 -31.32 43.75
CA PHE A 72 27.48 -32.64 44.37
C PHE A 72 28.63 -33.63 44.20
N LEU A 73 29.42 -33.56 43.11
CA LEU A 73 30.61 -34.37 42.91
C LEU A 73 31.68 -34.13 44.00
N GLN A 74 31.91 -32.86 44.36
CA GLN A 74 32.82 -32.54 45.45
C GLN A 74 32.35 -33.10 46.79
N VAL A 75 31.05 -33.07 47.05
CA VAL A 75 30.44 -33.65 48.25
C VAL A 75 30.57 -35.19 48.24
N ASP A 76 30.31 -35.82 47.08
CA ASP A 76 30.44 -37.28 46.89
C ASP A 76 31.87 -37.76 47.16
N ILE A 77 32.86 -37.11 46.53
CA ILE A 77 34.28 -37.44 46.74
C ILE A 77 34.68 -37.30 48.22
N THR A 78 34.21 -36.21 48.88
CA THR A 78 34.50 -35.95 50.29
C THR A 78 33.89 -37.03 51.19
N LEU A 79 32.63 -37.40 50.90
CA LEU A 79 31.91 -38.42 51.67
C LEU A 79 32.50 -39.80 51.42
N ALA A 80 32.85 -40.15 50.17
CA ALA A 80 33.51 -41.43 49.84
C ALA A 80 34.87 -41.56 50.48
N ASP A 81 35.66 -40.46 50.61
CA ASP A 81 36.91 -40.54 51.34
C ASP A 81 36.71 -40.78 52.82
N ALA A 82 35.75 -40.11 53.47
CA ALA A 82 35.40 -40.37 54.87
C ALA A 82 34.96 -41.84 55.11
N VAL A 83 34.07 -42.35 54.23
CA VAL A 83 33.58 -43.76 54.28
C VAL A 83 34.74 -44.74 54.12
N ARG A 84 35.66 -44.52 53.18
CA ARG A 84 36.82 -45.41 52.96
C ARG A 84 37.72 -45.45 54.16
N GLN A 85 37.96 -44.36 54.85
CA GLN A 85 38.77 -44.32 56.06
C GLN A 85 38.11 -45.08 57.19
N LEU A 86 36.79 -44.99 57.38
CA LEU A 86 36.05 -45.76 58.41
C LEU A 86 36.01 -47.25 58.09
N GLN A 87 35.89 -47.65 56.84
CA GLN A 87 35.96 -49.05 56.43
C GLN A 87 37.34 -49.67 56.70
N GLN A 88 38.41 -48.88 56.52
CA GLN A 88 39.81 -49.35 56.75
C GLN A 88 40.18 -49.40 58.21
N ARG A 89 39.66 -48.43 59.03
CA ARG A 89 40.12 -48.28 60.44
C ARG A 89 39.09 -48.65 61.49
N GLY A 90 37.90 -49.04 61.08
CA GLY A 90 36.74 -49.29 61.92
C GLY A 90 35.96 -48.00 62.28
N ASN A 91 34.68 -48.16 62.64
CA ASN A 91 33.80 -47.06 62.99
C ASN A 91 34.24 -46.29 64.26
N GLU A 92 35.03 -46.92 65.16
CA GLU A 92 35.58 -46.22 66.31
C GLU A 92 36.53 -45.11 65.95
N TYR A 93 37.17 -45.19 64.79
CA TYR A 93 38.01 -44.10 64.23
C TYR A 93 37.25 -42.79 64.03
N ALA A 94 35.94 -42.85 63.83
CA ALA A 94 35.11 -41.63 63.65
C ALA A 94 35.14 -40.74 64.90
N ALA A 95 35.32 -41.26 66.11
CA ALA A 95 35.40 -40.47 67.34
C ALA A 95 36.80 -39.91 67.64
N THR A 96 37.81 -40.17 66.80
CA THR A 96 39.15 -39.72 67.06
C THR A 96 39.31 -38.25 66.75
N PRO A 97 40.14 -37.46 67.49
CA PRO A 97 40.41 -36.08 67.24
C PRO A 97 40.96 -35.82 65.83
N ALA A 98 41.75 -36.76 65.29
CA ALA A 98 42.30 -36.63 63.90
C ALA A 98 41.19 -36.66 62.84
N PHE A 99 40.23 -37.57 62.96
CA PHE A 99 39.10 -37.66 62.01
C PHE A 99 38.17 -36.44 62.12
N LEU A 100 37.85 -36.02 63.35
CA LEU A 100 37.06 -34.82 63.61
C LEU A 100 37.71 -33.54 63.01
N HIS A 101 39.04 -33.41 63.19
CA HIS A 101 39.78 -32.28 62.58
C HIS A 101 39.71 -32.33 61.06
N GLN A 102 39.87 -33.48 60.44
CA GLN A 102 39.76 -33.66 58.98
C GLN A 102 38.37 -33.32 58.48
N LEU A 103 37.28 -33.75 59.10
CA LEU A 103 35.90 -33.41 58.71
C LEU A 103 35.70 -31.89 58.75
N LYS A 104 36.23 -31.24 59.80
CA LYS A 104 36.15 -29.78 59.95
C LYS A 104 36.92 -29.05 58.86
N GLU A 105 38.14 -29.51 58.54
CA GLU A 105 38.95 -28.93 57.46
C GLU A 105 38.27 -29.08 56.09
N GLN A 106 37.70 -30.26 55.80
CA GLN A 106 36.96 -30.49 54.53
C GLN A 106 35.72 -29.62 54.42
N GLN A 107 34.95 -29.48 55.51
CA GLN A 107 33.80 -28.57 55.53
C GLN A 107 34.23 -27.11 55.22
N GLY A 108 35.37 -26.67 55.79
CA GLY A 108 35.87 -25.30 55.56
C GLY A 108 36.33 -25.02 54.12
N LYS A 109 36.72 -26.06 53.37
CA LYS A 109 37.15 -25.95 51.97
C LYS A 109 35.97 -25.93 50.98
N LEU A 110 34.78 -26.40 51.36
CA LEU A 110 33.63 -26.56 50.48
C LEU A 110 32.48 -25.66 50.92
N PRO A 111 32.31 -24.49 50.29
CA PRO A 111 31.28 -23.50 50.68
C PRO A 111 29.84 -24.03 50.58
N GLN A 112 29.59 -25.05 49.74
CA GLN A 112 28.29 -25.71 49.59
C GLN A 112 27.97 -26.62 50.81
N LEU A 113 28.99 -27.10 51.57
CA LEU A 113 28.75 -27.96 52.71
C LEU A 113 28.23 -27.18 53.92
N HIS A 114 27.13 -27.65 54.51
CA HIS A 114 26.66 -27.22 55.82
C HIS A 114 27.38 -28.01 56.94
N GLY A 115 27.50 -29.33 56.76
CA GLY A 115 28.17 -30.19 57.71
C GLY A 115 28.38 -31.63 57.22
N LEU A 116 29.31 -32.31 57.85
CA LEU A 116 29.60 -33.73 57.68
C LEU A 116 29.33 -34.43 59.02
N PHE A 117 28.68 -35.61 58.99
CA PHE A 117 28.20 -36.30 60.15
C PHE A 117 28.36 -37.84 59.97
N ILE A 118 28.69 -38.55 61.04
CA ILE A 118 28.70 -39.99 61.06
C ILE A 118 27.75 -40.47 62.17
N TYR A 119 26.90 -41.38 61.79
CA TYR A 119 25.92 -42.01 62.73
C TYR A 119 26.18 -43.48 62.90
N ASP A 120 25.88 -43.99 64.08
CA ASP A 120 25.91 -45.43 64.40
C ASP A 120 24.68 -46.18 63.87
N THR A 121 24.56 -47.47 64.20
CA THR A 121 23.43 -48.33 63.81
C THR A 121 22.09 -47.91 64.39
N GLU A 122 22.07 -47.11 65.45
CA GLU A 122 20.89 -46.58 66.13
C GLU A 122 20.59 -45.12 65.76
N GLY A 123 21.45 -44.52 64.91
CA GLY A 123 21.32 -43.14 64.42
C GLY A 123 21.90 -42.10 65.39
N HIS A 124 22.63 -42.54 66.44
CA HIS A 124 23.32 -41.58 67.29
C HIS A 124 24.52 -40.96 66.61
N TRP A 125 24.83 -39.73 66.96
CA TRP A 125 25.93 -38.97 66.36
C TRP A 125 27.29 -39.43 66.90
N ILE A 126 28.13 -40.02 66.08
CA ILE A 126 29.49 -40.42 66.42
C ILE A 126 30.48 -39.30 66.16
N ALA A 127 30.33 -38.64 65.02
CA ALA A 127 31.19 -37.54 64.54
C ALA A 127 30.42 -36.44 63.91
N SER A 128 30.92 -35.22 64.04
CA SER A 128 30.42 -34.02 63.37
C SER A 128 31.59 -33.08 62.99
N SER A 129 31.50 -32.48 61.85
CA SER A 129 32.41 -31.40 61.46
C SER A 129 32.10 -30.08 62.20
N GLY A 130 30.97 -29.97 62.87
CA GLY A 130 30.63 -28.87 63.75
C GLY A 130 31.43 -28.84 65.04
N ASN A 131 31.31 -27.73 65.80
CA ASN A 131 32.07 -27.56 67.08
C ASN A 131 31.52 -28.39 68.21
N PHE A 132 30.37 -29.08 68.01
CA PHE A 132 29.68 -29.83 69.07
C PHE A 132 28.98 -31.05 68.48
N VAL A 133 29.10 -32.18 69.16
CA VAL A 133 28.37 -33.44 68.93
C VAL A 133 27.31 -33.54 70.02
N PRO A 134 26.02 -33.45 69.72
CA PRO A 134 24.97 -33.55 70.71
C PRO A 134 24.93 -34.99 71.34
N THR A 135 25.03 -35.10 72.66
CA THR A 135 25.14 -36.39 73.36
C THR A 135 23.87 -37.28 73.34
N ASN A 136 22.71 -36.72 72.99
CA ASN A 136 21.44 -37.46 72.94
C ASN A 136 20.64 -37.25 71.64
N ALA A 137 21.29 -36.75 70.58
CA ALA A 137 20.64 -36.58 69.31
C ALA A 137 20.69 -37.85 68.47
N SER A 138 19.56 -38.27 67.94
CA SER A 138 19.48 -39.38 66.99
C SER A 138 18.79 -38.92 65.69
N ASN A 139 19.25 -39.45 64.59
CA ASN A 139 18.67 -39.24 63.26
C ASN A 139 18.00 -40.51 62.71
N ALA A 140 17.71 -41.52 63.60
CA ALA A 140 17.08 -42.79 63.23
C ALA A 140 15.71 -42.67 62.59
N ASP A 141 15.00 -41.50 62.80
CA ASP A 141 13.70 -41.18 62.28
C ASP A 141 13.76 -40.45 60.90
N ARG A 142 14.94 -40.14 60.42
CA ARG A 142 15.11 -39.48 59.14
C ARG A 142 14.98 -40.41 57.95
N ASP A 143 14.29 -40.01 56.87
CA ASP A 143 14.02 -40.85 55.69
C ASP A 143 15.31 -41.46 55.10
N TYR A 144 16.40 -40.70 54.99
CA TYR A 144 17.67 -41.17 54.44
C TYR A 144 18.29 -42.28 55.38
N PHE A 145 18.15 -42.17 56.71
CA PHE A 145 18.67 -43.14 57.64
C PHE A 145 17.83 -44.43 57.57
N ILE A 146 16.50 -44.31 57.58
CA ILE A 146 15.58 -45.45 57.42
C ILE A 146 15.86 -46.18 56.12
N TRP A 147 16.07 -45.42 55.04
CA TRP A 147 16.36 -46.01 53.73
C TRP A 147 17.65 -46.83 53.75
N HIS A 148 18.79 -46.29 54.25
CA HIS A 148 20.06 -47.03 54.37
C HIS A 148 20.00 -48.23 55.29
N ARG A 149 19.22 -48.15 56.36
CA ARG A 149 19.03 -49.29 57.28
C ARG A 149 18.28 -50.48 56.64
N THR A 150 17.37 -50.15 55.68
CA THR A 150 16.51 -51.17 55.07
C THR A 150 16.99 -51.62 53.68
N HIS A 151 17.93 -50.91 53.05
CA HIS A 151 18.45 -51.22 51.72
C HIS A 151 19.96 -51.42 51.76
N ASN A 152 20.48 -52.49 51.12
CA ASN A 152 21.91 -52.76 50.99
C ASN A 152 22.64 -51.96 49.90
N ASP A 153 22.07 -50.85 49.46
CA ASP A 153 22.67 -49.98 48.45
C ASP A 153 23.73 -49.08 49.10
N THR A 154 24.96 -49.13 48.58
CA THR A 154 26.10 -48.32 49.02
C THR A 154 26.30 -47.08 48.13
N ASN A 155 25.42 -46.86 47.12
CA ASN A 155 25.46 -45.67 46.30
C ASN A 155 25.04 -44.46 47.13
N LEU A 156 25.48 -43.31 46.67
CA LEU A 156 25.12 -42.02 47.23
C LEU A 156 23.61 -41.78 47.08
N LEU A 157 22.93 -41.47 48.18
CA LEU A 157 21.53 -41.07 48.20
C LEU A 157 21.40 -39.58 48.44
N ILE A 158 20.77 -38.85 47.48
CA ILE A 158 20.34 -37.45 47.64
C ILE A 158 18.87 -37.49 48.04
N SER A 159 18.54 -36.86 49.17
CA SER A 159 17.19 -36.87 49.73
C SER A 159 16.54 -35.47 49.67
N ARG A 160 15.24 -35.44 49.99
CA ARG A 160 14.47 -34.17 50.09
C ARG A 160 15.08 -33.25 51.11
N VAL A 161 14.88 -31.93 50.90
CA VAL A 161 15.34 -30.89 51.84
C VAL A 161 14.74 -31.10 53.22
N ILE A 162 15.60 -31.00 54.22
CA ILE A 162 15.20 -31.04 55.62
C ILE A 162 15.72 -29.83 56.38
N ARG A 163 15.16 -29.58 57.58
CA ARG A 163 15.81 -28.67 58.54
C ARG A 163 16.88 -29.36 59.32
N SER A 164 18.07 -28.78 59.32
CA SER A 164 19.19 -29.30 60.13
C SER A 164 18.85 -29.27 61.62
N ARG A 165 19.15 -30.35 62.34
CA ARG A 165 18.98 -30.41 63.81
C ARG A 165 20.02 -29.59 64.54
N SER A 166 21.16 -29.33 63.92
CA SER A 166 22.24 -28.56 64.52
C SER A 166 22.05 -27.04 64.45
N THR A 167 21.44 -26.51 63.35
CA THR A 167 21.36 -25.06 63.10
C THR A 167 19.95 -24.60 62.77
N GLY A 168 19.04 -25.49 62.35
CA GLY A 168 17.71 -25.13 61.83
C GLY A 168 17.70 -24.73 60.34
N ASP A 169 18.85 -24.67 59.70
CA ASP A 169 18.99 -24.31 58.29
C ASP A 169 18.35 -25.33 57.35
N LEU A 170 17.92 -24.90 56.17
CA LEU A 170 17.46 -25.80 55.11
C LEU A 170 18.65 -26.41 54.40
N VAL A 171 18.68 -27.75 54.41
CA VAL A 171 19.81 -28.55 53.86
C VAL A 171 19.30 -29.71 53.02
N ILE A 172 20.07 -30.05 51.98
CA ILE A 172 19.87 -31.23 51.14
C ILE A 172 20.75 -32.35 51.73
N PRO A 173 20.18 -33.43 52.27
CA PRO A 173 20.93 -34.58 52.76
C PRO A 173 21.54 -35.37 51.60
N VAL A 174 22.82 -35.65 51.72
CA VAL A 174 23.60 -36.52 50.83
C VAL A 174 24.21 -37.57 51.68
N SER A 175 23.80 -38.82 51.57
CA SER A 175 24.14 -39.87 52.51
C SER A 175 24.63 -41.14 51.83
N VAL A 176 25.48 -41.89 52.57
CA VAL A 176 26.04 -43.17 52.14
C VAL A 176 25.92 -44.16 53.32
N ARG A 177 25.56 -45.37 52.99
CA ARG A 177 25.53 -46.51 53.99
C ARG A 177 26.93 -46.89 54.43
N LEU A 178 27.14 -47.02 55.71
CA LEU A 178 28.33 -47.63 56.29
C LEU A 178 28.07 -49.10 56.51
N ASN A 179 29.03 -49.94 56.17
CA ASN A 179 29.00 -51.38 56.41
C ASN A 179 30.20 -51.77 57.26
N ASP A 180 29.99 -52.82 58.08
CA ASP A 180 31.07 -53.45 58.75
C ASP A 180 31.90 -54.38 57.83
N SER A 181 32.91 -55.06 58.35
CA SER A 181 33.77 -55.95 57.57
C SER A 181 33.04 -57.17 56.99
N GLN A 182 31.81 -57.46 57.49
CA GLN A 182 30.95 -58.53 56.99
C GLN A 182 29.86 -58.06 56.04
N GLY A 183 29.79 -56.74 55.76
CA GLY A 183 28.79 -56.18 54.91
C GLY A 183 27.47 -55.82 55.60
N ASN A 184 27.36 -55.96 56.91
CA ASN A 184 26.15 -55.56 57.64
C ASN A 184 26.11 -54.07 57.87
N PHE A 185 24.89 -53.54 58.09
CA PHE A 185 24.68 -52.15 58.39
C PHE A 185 25.42 -51.69 59.63
N ALA A 186 26.32 -50.74 59.48
CA ALA A 186 27.17 -50.24 60.56
C ALA A 186 26.93 -48.73 60.83
N GLY A 187 25.99 -48.12 60.12
CA GLY A 187 25.63 -46.70 60.29
C GLY A 187 25.48 -45.93 58.98
N VAL A 188 25.48 -44.62 59.08
CA VAL A 188 25.32 -43.72 57.92
C VAL A 188 26.34 -42.59 57.99
N ALA A 189 27.05 -42.35 56.90
CA ALA A 189 27.78 -41.14 56.68
C ALA A 189 26.90 -40.13 55.95
N LEU A 190 26.79 -38.91 56.45
CA LEU A 190 25.94 -37.83 55.91
C LEU A 190 26.75 -36.56 55.64
N ALA A 191 26.59 -36.04 54.49
CA ALA A 191 26.90 -34.64 54.16
C ALA A 191 25.60 -33.86 53.99
N THR A 192 25.55 -32.65 54.47
CA THR A 192 24.41 -31.76 54.26
C THR A 192 24.84 -30.58 53.36
N VAL A 193 24.15 -30.40 52.25
CA VAL A 193 24.40 -29.30 51.28
C VAL A 193 23.46 -28.14 51.58
N ARG A 194 24.00 -26.94 51.67
CA ARG A 194 23.21 -25.70 51.92
C ARG A 194 22.28 -25.39 50.76
N VAL A 195 20.99 -25.21 51.01
CA VAL A 195 20.09 -24.65 50.02
C VAL A 195 20.49 -23.23 49.67
N ASP A 196 21.02 -22.45 50.62
CA ASP A 196 21.50 -21.09 50.44
C ASP A 196 22.68 -20.96 49.45
N TYR A 197 23.48 -22.04 49.29
CA TYR A 197 24.51 -22.09 48.25
C TYR A 197 23.89 -21.95 46.85
N PHE A 198 22.82 -22.67 46.56
CA PHE A 198 22.10 -22.55 45.29
C PHE A 198 21.34 -21.23 45.21
N ARG A 199 20.78 -20.75 46.34
CA ARG A 199 20.13 -19.45 46.41
C ARG A 199 21.09 -18.31 45.99
N GLN A 200 22.30 -18.31 46.56
CA GLN A 200 23.32 -17.32 46.25
C GLN A 200 23.82 -17.45 44.81
N TYR A 201 24.11 -18.66 44.35
CA TYR A 201 24.59 -18.89 42.98
C TYR A 201 23.55 -18.48 41.95
N TYR A 202 22.29 -18.88 42.12
CA TYR A 202 21.21 -18.51 41.18
C TYR A 202 20.87 -17.01 41.23
N SER A 203 21.24 -16.31 42.30
CA SER A 203 21.04 -14.86 42.40
C SER A 203 21.93 -14.04 41.44
N TYR A 204 23.04 -14.57 40.96
CA TYR A 204 23.92 -13.90 39.99
C TYR A 204 23.29 -13.79 38.60
N PHE A 205 22.26 -14.55 38.31
CA PHE A 205 21.60 -14.47 37.02
C PHE A 205 20.55 -13.39 37.05
N ALA A 206 20.64 -12.47 36.08
CA ALA A 206 19.63 -11.43 35.89
C ALA A 206 18.37 -12.04 35.27
N LEU A 207 17.29 -12.13 36.04
CA LEU A 207 16.01 -12.70 35.63
C LEU A 207 14.90 -11.67 35.77
N GLY A 208 13.91 -11.77 34.89
CA GLY A 208 12.65 -11.06 35.04
C GLY A 208 11.90 -11.51 36.30
N ASN A 209 10.98 -10.66 36.77
CA ASN A 209 10.25 -10.90 38.02
C ASN A 209 9.44 -12.23 38.05
N LYS A 210 9.11 -12.76 36.89
CA LYS A 210 8.35 -14.02 36.74
C LYS A 210 9.17 -15.17 36.14
N ASP A 211 10.45 -14.94 35.86
CA ASP A 211 11.34 -16.01 35.41
C ASP A 211 11.71 -16.92 36.55
N THR A 212 12.07 -18.15 36.25
CA THR A 212 12.33 -19.17 37.30
C THR A 212 13.60 -19.96 37.02
N LEU A 213 14.37 -20.24 38.10
CA LEU A 213 15.42 -21.24 38.10
C LEU A 213 15.10 -22.27 39.17
N GLY A 214 15.13 -23.56 38.83
CA GLY A 214 14.77 -24.63 39.75
C GLY A 214 15.80 -25.76 39.79
N LEU A 215 16.09 -26.26 41.00
CA LEU A 215 16.79 -27.53 41.26
C LEU A 215 15.76 -28.49 41.86
N ILE A 216 15.57 -29.61 41.21
CA ILE A 216 14.48 -30.57 41.49
C ILE A 216 15.07 -31.96 41.60
N LEU A 217 14.58 -32.75 42.53
CA LEU A 217 14.94 -34.15 42.67
C LEU A 217 14.19 -35.01 41.63
N ALA A 218 14.74 -36.14 41.25
CA ALA A 218 14.12 -37.06 40.28
C ALA A 218 12.75 -37.61 40.73
N ASP A 219 12.44 -37.59 42.02
CA ASP A 219 11.14 -37.92 42.58
C ASP A 219 10.11 -36.77 42.41
N SER A 220 10.45 -35.72 41.68
CA SER A 220 9.69 -34.48 41.45
C SER A 220 9.67 -33.47 42.61
N SER A 221 10.39 -33.69 43.70
CA SER A 221 10.44 -32.80 44.83
C SER A 221 11.32 -31.58 44.54
N VAL A 222 10.84 -30.36 44.80
CA VAL A 222 11.59 -29.11 44.67
C VAL A 222 12.65 -29.05 45.77
N LEU A 223 13.93 -29.00 45.40
CA LEU A 223 15.04 -28.73 46.31
C LEU A 223 15.29 -27.26 46.52
N TYR A 224 15.24 -26.48 45.43
CA TYR A 224 15.26 -25.03 45.46
C TYR A 224 14.59 -24.46 44.18
N ILE A 225 13.91 -23.36 44.31
CA ILE A 225 13.33 -22.66 43.16
C ILE A 225 13.24 -21.16 43.40
N ARG A 226 13.81 -20.38 42.52
CA ARG A 226 13.74 -18.91 42.51
C ARG A 226 12.67 -18.45 41.49
N PRO A 227 11.91 -17.37 41.75
CA PRO A 227 11.94 -16.47 42.93
C PRO A 227 10.97 -16.85 44.06
N PHE A 228 10.55 -18.12 44.11
CA PHE A 228 9.56 -18.57 45.08
C PHE A 228 10.10 -18.56 46.52
N PRO A 229 9.24 -18.34 47.54
CA PRO A 229 9.62 -18.44 48.93
C PRO A 229 9.91 -19.92 49.33
N ASP A 230 10.58 -20.09 50.45
CA ASP A 230 10.99 -21.42 50.97
C ASP A 230 9.83 -22.39 51.23
N THR A 231 8.60 -21.87 51.32
CA THR A 231 7.38 -22.72 51.45
C THR A 231 7.10 -23.58 50.21
N PHE A 232 7.81 -23.31 49.08
CA PHE A 232 7.74 -24.12 47.87
C PHE A 232 8.77 -25.28 47.86
N ILE A 233 9.78 -25.22 48.72
CA ILE A 233 10.74 -26.32 48.90
C ILE A 233 10.01 -27.56 49.42
N GLY A 234 10.30 -28.70 48.85
CA GLY A 234 9.64 -29.96 49.15
C GLY A 234 8.30 -30.19 48.46
N ARG A 235 7.74 -29.17 47.74
CA ARG A 235 6.54 -29.42 46.92
C ARG A 235 6.85 -30.35 45.76
N THR A 236 5.85 -31.13 45.36
CA THR A 236 5.98 -32.06 44.22
C THR A 236 5.55 -31.40 42.92
N LEU A 237 6.32 -31.66 41.87
CA LEU A 237 6.03 -31.27 40.47
C LEU A 237 5.61 -32.49 39.62
N ALA A 238 5.21 -33.60 40.21
CA ALA A 238 4.82 -34.81 39.48
C ALA A 238 3.69 -34.62 38.50
N SER A 239 2.81 -33.61 38.73
CA SER A 239 1.71 -33.26 37.83
C SER A 239 2.12 -32.36 36.66
N SER A 240 3.35 -31.79 36.68
CA SER A 240 3.82 -30.87 35.63
C SER A 240 4.11 -31.61 34.31
N PRO A 241 4.01 -30.92 33.15
CA PRO A 241 4.43 -31.45 31.86
C PRO A 241 5.88 -31.95 31.86
N LEU A 242 6.78 -31.32 32.65
CA LEU A 242 8.17 -31.72 32.78
C LEU A 242 8.29 -33.22 33.12
N PHE A 243 7.55 -33.72 34.13
CA PHE A 243 7.62 -35.09 34.57
C PHE A 243 6.68 -36.04 33.81
N LYS A 244 5.56 -35.51 33.28
CA LYS A 244 4.60 -36.33 32.52
C LYS A 244 5.06 -36.67 31.13
N THR A 245 5.68 -35.71 30.43
CA THR A 245 6.01 -35.81 29.00
C THR A 245 7.48 -35.57 28.71
N GLU A 246 8.05 -34.43 29.12
CA GLU A 246 9.33 -33.93 28.62
C GLU A 246 10.50 -34.85 29.02
N LEU A 247 10.65 -35.19 30.31
CA LEU A 247 11.72 -36.04 30.82
C LEU A 247 11.60 -37.51 30.39
N LYS A 248 10.45 -37.93 29.85
CA LYS A 248 10.29 -39.24 29.23
C LYS A 248 10.80 -39.25 27.79
N ALA A 249 10.74 -38.11 27.11
CA ALA A 249 11.18 -37.96 25.72
C ALA A 249 12.69 -37.72 25.61
N ALA A 250 13.25 -36.88 26.49
CA ALA A 250 14.67 -36.53 26.47
C ALA A 250 15.18 -36.13 27.86
N SER A 251 16.47 -36.35 28.12
CA SER A 251 17.14 -35.93 29.37
C SER A 251 17.38 -34.42 29.42
N SER A 252 17.43 -33.74 28.28
CA SER A 252 17.60 -32.29 28.14
C SER A 252 16.79 -31.77 26.96
N GLY A 253 16.21 -30.58 27.08
CA GLY A 253 15.41 -29.99 26.05
C GLY A 253 14.83 -28.64 26.45
N ASN A 254 13.98 -28.14 25.59
CA ASN A 254 13.14 -26.98 25.87
C ASN A 254 11.68 -27.22 25.43
N ALA A 255 10.75 -26.61 26.13
CA ALA A 255 9.33 -26.63 25.77
C ALA A 255 8.58 -25.52 26.50
N THR A 256 7.42 -25.14 25.98
CA THR A 256 6.58 -24.11 26.59
C THR A 256 5.39 -24.77 27.28
N TRP A 257 5.24 -24.53 28.60
CA TRP A 257 4.07 -24.97 29.35
C TRP A 257 3.66 -24.01 30.46
N GLN A 258 2.46 -24.23 30.98
CA GLN A 258 1.96 -23.52 32.14
C GLN A 258 2.52 -24.17 33.43
N SER A 259 3.19 -23.38 34.25
CA SER A 259 3.74 -23.81 35.52
C SER A 259 2.62 -24.23 36.48
N THR A 260 2.78 -25.41 37.11
CA THR A 260 1.86 -25.93 38.13
C THR A 260 1.99 -25.22 39.48
N LEU A 261 3.02 -24.39 39.66
CA LEU A 261 3.27 -23.68 40.91
C LEU A 261 2.50 -22.36 41.02
N ASP A 262 2.38 -21.63 39.90
CA ASP A 262 1.82 -20.29 39.88
C ASP A 262 0.93 -19.98 38.65
N GLY A 263 0.75 -20.95 37.76
CA GLY A 263 -0.09 -20.78 36.56
C GLY A 263 0.51 -19.93 35.44
N VAL A 264 1.75 -19.45 35.56
CA VAL A 264 2.41 -18.64 34.54
C VAL A 264 2.90 -19.51 33.39
N VAL A 265 2.65 -19.10 32.16
CA VAL A 265 3.17 -19.77 30.95
C VAL A 265 4.60 -19.32 30.71
N ARG A 266 5.52 -20.29 30.71
CA ARG A 266 6.95 -20.02 30.50
C ARG A 266 7.52 -20.89 29.39
N VAL A 267 8.54 -20.34 28.73
CA VAL A 267 9.48 -21.09 27.91
C VAL A 267 10.50 -21.70 28.86
N PHE A 268 10.50 -23.02 28.99
CA PHE A 268 11.39 -23.76 29.90
C PHE A 268 12.49 -24.48 29.14
N GLY A 269 13.72 -24.34 29.63
CA GLY A 269 14.79 -25.31 29.42
C GLY A 269 14.87 -26.26 30.61
N TYR A 270 15.19 -27.49 30.37
CA TYR A 270 15.39 -28.51 31.43
C TYR A 270 16.56 -29.41 31.07
N THR A 271 17.25 -29.87 32.15
CA THR A 271 18.38 -30.80 32.01
C THR A 271 18.41 -31.71 33.21
N ARG A 272 18.36 -33.02 32.98
CA ARG A 272 18.61 -34.07 34.00
C ARG A 272 20.12 -34.28 34.08
N LEU A 273 20.66 -34.28 35.28
CA LEU A 273 22.06 -34.62 35.52
C LEU A 273 22.28 -36.10 35.19
N GLU A 274 23.47 -36.42 34.70
CA GLU A 274 23.81 -37.81 34.32
C GLU A 274 24.18 -38.63 35.53
N ARG A 275 24.92 -38.05 36.47
CA ARG A 275 25.48 -38.73 37.64
C ARG A 275 24.54 -38.77 38.83
N TYR A 276 23.73 -37.73 39.01
CA TYR A 276 22.87 -37.58 40.19
C TYR A 276 21.40 -37.49 39.80
N PRO A 277 20.47 -37.96 40.68
CA PRO A 277 19.04 -37.93 40.41
C PRO A 277 18.47 -36.51 40.57
N LEU A 278 19.04 -35.56 39.82
CA LEU A 278 18.71 -34.15 39.89
C LEU A 278 18.30 -33.64 38.50
N ILE A 279 17.43 -32.65 38.51
CA ILE A 279 16.95 -31.96 37.31
C ILE A 279 17.04 -30.46 37.57
N VAL A 280 17.58 -29.75 36.60
CA VAL A 280 17.61 -28.29 36.62
C VAL A 280 16.66 -27.76 35.58
N THR A 281 15.94 -26.69 35.92
CA THR A 281 15.04 -25.98 35.02
C THR A 281 15.35 -24.50 35.00
N ALA A 282 15.23 -23.88 33.81
CA ALA A 282 15.25 -22.43 33.63
C ALA A 282 14.01 -22.03 32.84
N GLY A 283 13.19 -21.12 33.35
CA GLY A 283 11.92 -20.72 32.72
C GLY A 283 11.83 -19.21 32.53
N TYR A 284 11.55 -18.76 31.31
CA TYR A 284 11.31 -17.36 30.96
C TYR A 284 9.83 -17.08 30.74
N ASP A 285 9.30 -16.04 31.38
CA ASP A 285 7.89 -15.63 31.25
C ASP A 285 7.55 -15.22 29.82
N ARG A 286 6.66 -15.97 29.18
CA ARG A 286 6.24 -15.73 27.80
C ARG A 286 5.60 -14.34 27.61
N ASP A 287 4.87 -13.85 28.60
CA ASP A 287 4.25 -12.53 28.52
C ASP A 287 5.28 -11.40 28.63
N SER A 288 6.36 -11.60 29.39
CA SER A 288 7.49 -10.67 29.44
C SER A 288 8.22 -10.63 28.10
N ILE A 289 8.52 -11.80 27.52
CA ILE A 289 9.09 -11.90 26.17
C ILE A 289 8.22 -11.13 25.16
N ARG A 290 6.90 -11.33 25.20
CA ARG A 290 5.98 -10.63 24.30
C ARG A 290 5.99 -9.10 24.49
N ARG A 291 6.03 -8.63 25.74
CA ARG A 291 6.09 -7.18 26.03
C ARG A 291 7.40 -6.57 25.54
N GLU A 292 8.53 -7.23 25.78
CA GLU A 292 9.84 -6.77 25.30
C GLU A 292 9.90 -6.74 23.79
N TRP A 293 9.39 -7.79 23.12
CA TRP A 293 9.29 -7.86 21.68
C TRP A 293 8.43 -6.75 21.10
N LEU A 294 7.23 -6.48 21.69
CA LEU A 294 6.36 -5.38 21.27
C LEU A 294 7.03 -4.02 21.46
N ALA A 295 7.71 -3.81 22.59
CA ALA A 295 8.42 -2.57 22.86
C ALA A 295 9.57 -2.35 21.86
N GLY A 296 10.33 -3.39 21.54
CA GLY A 296 11.40 -3.35 20.54
C GLY A 296 10.89 -3.06 19.12
N ASN A 297 9.70 -3.55 18.78
CA ASN A 297 9.10 -3.34 17.47
C ASN A 297 8.19 -2.10 17.37
N LEU A 298 7.98 -1.35 18.45
CA LEU A 298 7.06 -0.20 18.46
C LEU A 298 7.42 0.86 17.42
N VAL A 299 8.69 1.21 17.28
CA VAL A 299 9.17 2.19 16.30
C VAL A 299 8.89 1.72 14.88
N ASN A 300 9.15 0.45 14.57
CA ASN A 300 8.88 -0.14 13.26
C ASN A 300 7.37 -0.13 12.95
N LEU A 301 6.53 -0.45 13.93
CA LEU A 301 5.07 -0.40 13.78
C LEU A 301 4.56 1.01 13.49
N LEU A 302 5.09 2.02 14.19
CA LEU A 302 4.74 3.43 13.96
C LEU A 302 5.21 3.92 12.60
N LEU A 303 6.43 3.57 12.17
CA LEU A 303 6.94 3.91 10.84
C LEU A 303 6.10 3.27 9.72
N ASN A 304 5.71 2.02 9.88
CA ASN A 304 4.84 1.33 8.92
C ASN A 304 3.45 1.93 8.86
N LEU A 305 2.88 2.34 9.99
CA LEU A 305 1.61 3.06 10.04
C LEU A 305 1.72 4.41 9.32
N ALA A 306 2.80 5.18 9.58
CA ALA A 306 3.05 6.45 8.91
C ALA A 306 3.20 6.27 7.39
N LEU A 307 3.91 5.22 6.94
CA LEU A 307 4.05 4.88 5.53
C LEU A 307 2.68 4.57 4.89
N LEU A 308 1.85 3.77 5.52
CA LEU A 308 0.49 3.47 5.03
C LEU A 308 -0.38 4.73 4.95
N CYS A 309 -0.30 5.61 5.95
CA CYS A 309 -0.99 6.90 5.93
C CYS A 309 -0.48 7.79 4.78
N ALA A 310 0.84 7.82 4.53
CA ALA A 310 1.42 8.57 3.43
C ALA A 310 0.99 8.03 2.06
N ILE A 311 1.02 6.71 1.86
CA ILE A 311 0.54 6.06 0.62
C ILE A 311 -0.94 6.38 0.37
N THR A 312 -1.78 6.24 1.41
CA THR A 312 -3.21 6.50 1.31
C THR A 312 -3.50 7.98 1.04
N GLY A 313 -2.83 8.88 1.78
CA GLY A 313 -2.94 10.32 1.59
C GLY A 313 -2.51 10.78 0.20
N MET A 314 -1.35 10.31 -0.27
CA MET A 314 -0.87 10.58 -1.63
C MET A 314 -1.84 10.03 -2.68
N GLY A 315 -2.36 8.83 -2.48
CA GLY A 315 -3.36 8.23 -3.37
C GLY A 315 -4.63 9.06 -3.48
N ILE A 316 -5.15 9.57 -2.36
CA ILE A 316 -6.32 10.47 -2.34
C ILE A 316 -6.02 11.78 -3.08
N LEU A 317 -4.84 12.37 -2.88
CA LEU A 317 -4.42 13.59 -3.57
C LEU A 317 -4.32 13.36 -5.09
N LEU A 318 -3.70 12.29 -5.53
CA LEU A 318 -3.59 11.92 -6.95
C LEU A 318 -4.97 11.70 -7.58
N LEU A 319 -5.87 10.99 -6.91
CA LEU A 319 -7.25 10.80 -7.38
C LEU A 319 -7.99 12.14 -7.53
N ARG A 320 -7.84 13.07 -6.58
CA ARG A 320 -8.41 14.41 -6.66
C ARG A 320 -7.83 15.20 -7.83
N GLN A 321 -6.50 15.16 -8.02
CA GLN A 321 -5.80 15.87 -9.11
C GLN A 321 -6.25 15.36 -10.49
N VAL A 322 -6.32 14.04 -10.68
CA VAL A 322 -6.82 13.44 -11.92
C VAL A 322 -8.27 13.83 -12.16
N GLY A 323 -9.12 13.83 -11.13
CA GLY A 323 -10.51 14.25 -11.22
C GLY A 323 -10.67 15.70 -11.70
N THR A 324 -9.85 16.61 -11.18
CA THR A 324 -9.86 18.02 -11.62
C THR A 324 -9.36 18.17 -13.05
N ASN A 325 -8.29 17.45 -13.43
CA ASN A 325 -7.75 17.50 -14.79
C ASN A 325 -8.75 16.98 -15.83
N VAL A 326 -9.43 15.87 -15.56
CA VAL A 326 -10.47 15.33 -16.46
C VAL A 326 -11.62 16.33 -16.63
N ARG A 327 -12.06 16.96 -15.52
CA ARG A 327 -13.12 17.99 -15.58
C ARG A 327 -12.70 19.19 -16.42
N ASN A 328 -11.49 19.70 -16.21
CA ASN A 328 -10.96 20.85 -16.97
C ASN A 328 -10.85 20.52 -18.47
N GLN A 329 -10.44 19.31 -18.83
CA GLN A 329 -10.40 18.87 -20.23
C GLN A 329 -11.77 18.83 -20.88
N ILE A 330 -12.79 18.32 -20.18
CA ILE A 330 -14.17 18.32 -20.69
C ILE A 330 -14.67 19.74 -20.90
N GLU A 331 -14.42 20.65 -19.96
CA GLU A 331 -14.83 22.06 -20.05
C GLU A 331 -14.12 22.77 -21.21
N LEU A 332 -12.81 22.56 -21.36
CA LEU A 332 -12.03 23.13 -22.48
C LEU A 332 -12.55 22.63 -23.84
N THR A 333 -12.90 21.35 -23.96
CA THR A 333 -13.45 20.79 -25.19
C THR A 333 -14.80 21.44 -25.52
N TYR A 334 -15.67 21.59 -24.54
CA TYR A 334 -16.97 22.25 -24.71
C TYR A 334 -16.82 23.70 -25.18
N VAL A 335 -15.97 24.50 -24.53
CA VAL A 335 -15.71 25.91 -24.89
C VAL A 335 -15.11 26.02 -26.30
N ARG A 336 -14.20 25.13 -26.66
CA ARG A 336 -13.62 25.11 -28.02
C ARG A 336 -14.68 24.84 -29.08
N ASP A 337 -15.56 23.87 -28.86
CA ASP A 337 -16.60 23.48 -29.81
C ASP A 337 -17.63 24.64 -29.97
N GLU A 338 -17.98 25.32 -28.86
CA GLU A 338 -18.84 26.51 -28.89
C GLU A 338 -18.21 27.67 -29.68
N LEU A 339 -16.90 27.97 -29.45
CA LEU A 339 -16.17 28.97 -30.20
C LEU A 339 -16.12 28.67 -31.70
N THR A 340 -15.93 27.38 -32.04
CA THR A 340 -15.92 26.95 -33.43
C THR A 340 -17.28 27.21 -34.12
N ASN A 341 -18.39 26.87 -33.45
CA ASN A 341 -19.73 27.12 -33.96
C ASN A 341 -20.04 28.61 -34.14
N ILE A 342 -19.66 29.44 -33.15
CA ILE A 342 -19.82 30.90 -33.25
C ILE A 342 -19.02 31.45 -34.43
N ASN A 343 -17.77 30.98 -34.63
CA ASN A 343 -16.94 31.42 -35.73
C ASN A 343 -17.54 31.07 -37.11
N HIS A 344 -18.06 29.84 -37.27
CA HIS A 344 -18.80 29.44 -38.48
C HIS A 344 -20.02 30.29 -38.73
N THR A 345 -20.78 30.63 -37.70
CA THR A 345 -21.96 31.50 -37.81
C THR A 345 -21.56 32.93 -38.26
N LEU A 346 -20.52 33.47 -37.65
CA LEU A 346 -20.00 34.80 -38.04
C LEU A 346 -19.49 34.82 -39.49
N GLN A 347 -18.82 33.78 -39.95
CA GLN A 347 -18.35 33.66 -41.32
C GLN A 347 -19.52 33.61 -42.30
N SER A 348 -20.58 32.85 -41.99
CA SER A 348 -21.76 32.74 -42.86
C SER A 348 -22.49 34.06 -42.98
N LEU A 349 -22.66 34.82 -41.91
CA LEU A 349 -23.28 36.14 -41.91
C LEU A 349 -22.46 37.19 -42.72
N ALA A 350 -21.16 37.03 -42.84
CA ALA A 350 -20.26 37.92 -43.56
C ALA A 350 -20.23 37.70 -45.09
N LEU A 351 -20.95 36.72 -45.64
CA LEU A 351 -20.92 36.34 -47.07
C LEU A 351 -22.20 36.70 -47.84
N VAL A 352 -23.22 37.20 -47.16
CA VAL A 352 -24.52 37.54 -47.76
C VAL A 352 -24.71 39.04 -47.76
N ASP A 353 -25.37 39.57 -48.78
CA ASP A 353 -25.80 41.02 -48.86
C ASP A 353 -27.02 41.22 -47.97
N GLY A 354 -26.95 42.17 -47.04
CA GLY A 354 -27.97 42.36 -45.99
C GLY A 354 -29.32 42.91 -46.53
N LEU A 355 -29.35 43.53 -47.75
CA LEU A 355 -30.58 44.04 -48.34
C LEU A 355 -31.28 43.00 -49.20
N THR A 356 -30.55 42.29 -50.04
CA THR A 356 -31.11 41.44 -51.09
C THR A 356 -31.10 39.94 -50.72
N GLY A 357 -30.35 39.56 -49.72
CA GLY A 357 -30.17 38.17 -49.35
C GLY A 357 -29.37 37.32 -50.36
N LEU A 358 -28.80 37.94 -51.36
CA LEU A 358 -27.92 37.30 -52.34
C LEU A 358 -26.49 37.21 -51.84
N ALA A 359 -25.64 36.47 -52.55
CA ALA A 359 -24.20 36.45 -52.28
C ALA A 359 -23.67 37.89 -52.39
N ASN A 360 -22.86 38.35 -51.44
CA ASN A 360 -22.21 39.64 -51.55
C ASN A 360 -20.94 39.55 -52.42
N ARG A 361 -20.31 40.68 -52.71
CA ARG A 361 -19.11 40.75 -53.56
C ARG A 361 -18.00 39.79 -53.09
N ARG A 362 -17.80 39.68 -51.79
CA ARG A 362 -16.76 38.78 -51.24
C ARG A 362 -17.06 37.30 -51.55
N GLN A 363 -18.32 36.90 -51.38
CA GLN A 363 -18.76 35.54 -51.72
C GLN A 363 -18.70 35.31 -53.23
N PHE A 364 -19.10 36.29 -54.01
CA PHE A 364 -19.00 36.28 -55.49
C PHE A 364 -17.55 36.00 -55.93
N ASP A 365 -16.57 36.77 -55.43
CA ASP A 365 -15.17 36.59 -55.82
C ASP A 365 -14.67 35.19 -55.50
N ALA A 366 -14.99 34.69 -54.30
CA ALA A 366 -14.62 33.31 -53.89
C ALA A 366 -15.27 32.24 -54.76
N LEU A 367 -16.56 32.37 -55.11
CA LEU A 367 -17.27 31.41 -55.92
C LEU A 367 -16.84 31.44 -57.40
N LEU A 368 -16.47 32.63 -57.94
CA LEU A 368 -15.91 32.73 -59.26
C LEU A 368 -14.57 32.03 -59.38
N GLU A 369 -13.66 32.22 -58.40
CA GLU A 369 -12.38 31.54 -58.36
C GLU A 369 -12.59 30.01 -58.25
N GLN A 370 -13.53 29.57 -57.39
CA GLN A 370 -13.88 28.15 -57.27
C GLN A 370 -14.43 27.55 -58.56
N GLY A 371 -15.28 28.31 -59.29
CA GLY A 371 -15.79 27.91 -60.58
C GLY A 371 -14.69 27.73 -61.63
N LEU A 372 -13.74 28.68 -61.69
CA LEU A 372 -12.59 28.60 -62.58
C LEU A 372 -11.66 27.43 -62.24
N LEU A 373 -11.38 27.18 -60.96
CA LEU A 373 -10.62 26.00 -60.52
C LEU A 373 -11.29 24.68 -60.88
N LYS A 374 -12.63 24.64 -60.85
CA LYS A 374 -13.39 23.48 -61.30
C LYS A 374 -13.28 23.32 -62.82
N SER A 375 -13.49 24.42 -63.59
CA SER A 375 -13.33 24.44 -65.04
C SER A 375 -11.97 23.91 -65.50
N LEU A 376 -10.89 24.32 -64.83
CA LEU A 376 -9.54 23.82 -65.11
C LEU A 376 -9.43 22.31 -64.97
N LYS A 377 -10.17 21.70 -64.04
CA LYS A 377 -10.13 20.25 -63.78
C LYS A 377 -11.03 19.48 -64.74
N THR A 378 -12.20 20.01 -65.07
CA THR A 378 -13.22 19.30 -65.89
C THR A 378 -13.15 19.61 -67.36
N GLY A 379 -12.58 20.73 -67.77
CA GLY A 379 -12.63 21.26 -69.14
C GLY A 379 -13.95 21.95 -69.50
N ASP A 380 -14.88 22.07 -68.56
CA ASP A 380 -16.18 22.73 -68.78
C ASP A 380 -16.05 24.22 -68.72
N PRO A 381 -16.81 25.02 -69.53
CA PRO A 381 -16.75 26.44 -69.49
C PRO A 381 -17.40 27.08 -68.26
N VAL A 382 -16.92 28.22 -67.83
CA VAL A 382 -17.57 29.08 -66.83
C VAL A 382 -18.00 30.37 -67.47
N ALA A 383 -19.27 30.73 -67.36
CA ALA A 383 -19.79 32.02 -67.81
C ALA A 383 -20.05 32.93 -66.60
N LEU A 384 -19.93 34.22 -66.92
CA LEU A 384 -20.23 35.30 -65.98
C LEU A 384 -21.14 36.32 -66.70
N ALA A 385 -22.20 36.73 -66.06
CA ALA A 385 -23.01 37.87 -66.46
C ALA A 385 -22.85 38.99 -65.43
N MET A 386 -22.48 40.20 -65.90
CA MET A 386 -22.51 41.41 -65.12
C MET A 386 -23.78 42.19 -65.50
N ILE A 387 -24.49 42.70 -64.52
CA ILE A 387 -25.84 43.25 -64.65
C ILE A 387 -25.89 44.58 -63.93
N ASP A 388 -26.59 45.54 -64.55
CA ASP A 388 -26.81 46.84 -63.96
C ASP A 388 -28.24 47.32 -64.26
N ILE A 389 -28.88 47.93 -63.27
CA ILE A 389 -30.25 48.41 -63.38
C ILE A 389 -30.18 49.74 -64.15
N ASP A 390 -30.87 49.78 -65.28
CA ASP A 390 -30.86 50.92 -66.17
C ASP A 390 -31.48 52.15 -65.50
N CYS A 391 -30.73 53.27 -65.52
CA CYS A 391 -31.15 54.57 -64.99
C CYS A 391 -31.51 54.57 -63.50
N PHE A 392 -30.98 53.60 -62.66
CA PHE A 392 -31.37 53.42 -61.26
C PHE A 392 -31.14 54.66 -60.40
N LYS A 393 -30.10 55.45 -60.66
CA LYS A 393 -29.91 56.71 -59.96
C LYS A 393 -31.12 57.64 -60.16
N ARG A 394 -31.66 57.77 -61.40
CA ARG A 394 -32.85 58.57 -61.67
C ARG A 394 -34.12 57.99 -61.01
N PHE A 395 -34.19 56.70 -60.89
CA PHE A 395 -35.25 56.00 -60.11
C PHE A 395 -35.21 56.48 -58.67
N ASN A 396 -34.05 56.41 -58.02
CA ASN A 396 -33.86 56.86 -56.63
C ASN A 396 -34.15 58.36 -56.47
N ASP A 397 -33.73 59.21 -57.46
CA ASP A 397 -33.97 60.67 -57.45
C ASP A 397 -35.49 60.97 -57.57
N THR A 398 -36.26 60.09 -58.22
CA THR A 398 -37.71 60.30 -58.48
C THR A 398 -38.55 59.70 -57.33
N TYR A 399 -38.26 58.48 -56.86
CA TYR A 399 -39.13 57.74 -55.96
C TYR A 399 -38.55 57.62 -54.53
N GLY A 400 -37.33 58.08 -54.34
CA GLY A 400 -36.64 58.00 -53.06
C GLY A 400 -35.90 56.65 -52.81
N HIS A 401 -34.97 56.66 -51.84
CA HIS A 401 -34.12 55.51 -51.58
C HIS A 401 -34.87 54.27 -51.01
N VAL A 402 -36.00 54.48 -50.31
CA VAL A 402 -36.79 53.34 -49.81
C VAL A 402 -37.40 52.54 -50.97
N ALA A 403 -37.99 53.27 -51.98
CA ALA A 403 -38.48 52.62 -53.20
C ALA A 403 -37.35 51.97 -54.01
N GLY A 404 -36.15 52.55 -53.96
CA GLY A 404 -34.95 52.00 -54.58
C GLY A 404 -34.50 50.72 -53.92
N ASP A 405 -34.56 50.67 -52.61
CA ASP A 405 -34.24 49.44 -51.87
C ASP A 405 -35.24 48.28 -52.14
N GLU A 406 -36.55 48.63 -52.24
CA GLU A 406 -37.59 47.67 -52.67
C GLU A 406 -37.34 47.17 -54.09
N CYS A 407 -37.04 48.11 -55.04
CA CYS A 407 -36.68 47.75 -56.40
C CYS A 407 -35.45 46.83 -56.49
N LEU A 408 -34.41 47.07 -55.67
CA LEU A 408 -33.24 46.19 -55.59
C LEU A 408 -33.61 44.81 -55.13
N GLN A 409 -34.50 44.66 -54.13
CA GLN A 409 -34.99 43.38 -53.64
C GLN A 409 -35.82 42.64 -54.70
N ASP A 410 -36.71 43.35 -55.40
CA ASP A 410 -37.53 42.78 -56.47
C ASP A 410 -36.68 42.30 -57.64
N VAL A 411 -35.68 43.11 -58.07
CA VAL A 411 -34.72 42.74 -59.12
C VAL A 411 -33.89 41.55 -58.70
N ALA A 412 -33.43 41.51 -57.44
CA ALA A 412 -32.71 40.39 -56.92
C ALA A 412 -33.52 39.10 -56.98
N HIS A 413 -34.82 39.17 -56.63
CA HIS A 413 -35.73 38.04 -56.70
C HIS A 413 -35.96 37.60 -58.17
N ALA A 414 -36.21 38.51 -59.10
CA ALA A 414 -36.36 38.20 -60.53
C ALA A 414 -35.08 37.53 -61.09
N LEU A 415 -33.92 38.04 -60.74
CA LEU A 415 -32.64 37.49 -61.18
C LEU A 415 -32.48 36.07 -60.64
N LYS A 416 -32.83 35.80 -59.35
CA LYS A 416 -32.74 34.51 -58.75
C LYS A 416 -33.68 33.47 -59.38
N GLU A 417 -34.88 33.90 -59.80
CA GLU A 417 -35.83 33.08 -60.56
C GLU A 417 -35.42 32.88 -62.02
N SER A 418 -34.60 33.78 -62.61
CA SER A 418 -34.13 33.65 -64.00
C SER A 418 -33.05 32.55 -64.17
N VAL A 419 -32.42 32.06 -63.09
CA VAL A 419 -31.39 31.05 -63.17
C VAL A 419 -32.01 29.68 -62.77
N HIS A 420 -31.81 28.68 -63.60
CA HIS A 420 -32.46 27.37 -63.40
C HIS A 420 -31.50 26.20 -63.27
N PHE A 421 -30.23 26.40 -63.50
CA PHE A 421 -29.23 25.33 -63.39
C PHE A 421 -28.68 25.18 -61.97
N HIS A 422 -28.54 23.96 -61.54
CA HIS A 422 -27.89 23.68 -60.26
C HIS A 422 -26.44 24.14 -60.30
N GLY A 423 -26.12 25.15 -59.52
CA GLY A 423 -24.77 25.72 -59.41
C GLY A 423 -24.66 27.16 -59.84
N ASP A 424 -25.70 27.73 -60.49
CA ASP A 424 -25.72 29.14 -60.81
C ASP A 424 -25.84 29.96 -59.51
N VAL A 425 -25.08 31.03 -59.42
CA VAL A 425 -25.06 31.92 -58.27
C VAL A 425 -25.33 33.35 -58.66
N VAL A 426 -26.37 33.94 -58.11
CA VAL A 426 -26.69 35.36 -58.24
C VAL A 426 -26.07 36.09 -57.06
N ALA A 427 -25.34 37.15 -57.33
CA ALA A 427 -24.70 37.98 -56.34
C ALA A 427 -25.05 39.48 -56.57
N ARG A 428 -25.12 40.23 -55.46
CA ARG A 428 -25.10 41.71 -55.56
C ARG A 428 -23.64 42.15 -55.49
N TYR A 429 -23.16 42.65 -56.63
CA TYR A 429 -21.76 43.01 -56.78
C TYR A 429 -21.44 44.39 -56.14
N GLY A 430 -22.41 45.32 -56.18
CA GLY A 430 -22.32 46.59 -55.46
C GLY A 430 -23.37 47.60 -55.96
N GLY A 431 -23.93 48.45 -55.07
CA GLY A 431 -24.95 49.43 -55.43
C GLY A 431 -26.14 48.84 -56.19
N GLU A 432 -26.30 49.21 -57.48
CA GLU A 432 -27.29 48.70 -58.43
C GLU A 432 -26.75 47.59 -59.35
N GLU A 433 -25.52 47.06 -59.06
CA GLU A 433 -24.87 46.10 -59.91
C GLU A 433 -25.07 44.69 -59.31
N PHE A 434 -25.43 43.76 -60.19
CA PHE A 434 -25.56 42.31 -59.86
C PHE A 434 -24.67 41.48 -60.76
N ALA A 435 -24.42 40.28 -60.38
CA ALA A 435 -23.66 39.34 -61.19
C ALA A 435 -24.26 37.91 -61.08
N ILE A 436 -24.14 37.16 -62.18
CA ILE A 436 -24.51 35.72 -62.18
C ILE A 436 -23.29 34.92 -62.61
N ILE A 437 -22.83 34.00 -61.73
CA ILE A 437 -21.82 33.01 -62.07
C ILE A 437 -22.55 31.77 -62.56
N MET A 438 -22.17 31.26 -63.72
CA MET A 438 -22.79 30.13 -64.39
C MET A 438 -21.71 29.04 -64.67
N PRO A 439 -21.48 28.10 -63.77
CA PRO A 439 -20.59 26.97 -64.06
C PRO A 439 -21.14 26.07 -65.16
N ASN A 440 -20.26 25.39 -65.90
CA ASN A 440 -20.59 24.45 -66.99
C ASN A 440 -21.49 25.08 -68.06
N THR A 441 -21.29 26.41 -68.35
CA THR A 441 -22.14 27.14 -69.22
C THR A 441 -21.27 27.80 -70.32
N ASP A 442 -21.55 27.51 -71.59
CA ASP A 442 -20.85 28.11 -72.73
C ASP A 442 -21.41 29.47 -73.09
N GLN A 443 -20.80 30.09 -74.08
CA GLN A 443 -21.19 31.46 -74.55
C GLN A 443 -22.64 31.51 -75.08
N SER A 444 -23.15 30.45 -75.69
CA SER A 444 -24.50 30.40 -76.27
C SER A 444 -25.55 30.17 -75.14
N GLU A 445 -25.24 29.38 -74.16
CA GLU A 445 -26.07 29.14 -72.97
C GLU A 445 -26.09 30.39 -72.07
N ALA A 446 -24.95 31.03 -71.84
CA ALA A 446 -24.88 32.30 -71.11
C ALA A 446 -25.74 33.40 -71.74
N LYS A 447 -25.81 33.44 -73.05
CA LYS A 447 -26.72 34.35 -73.79
C LYS A 447 -28.16 34.11 -73.40
N ILE A 448 -28.62 32.86 -73.39
CA ILE A 448 -29.99 32.50 -73.05
C ILE A 448 -30.35 32.92 -71.62
N VAL A 449 -29.44 32.68 -70.65
CA VAL A 449 -29.63 33.10 -69.24
C VAL A 449 -29.68 34.64 -69.15
N ALA A 450 -28.76 35.34 -69.81
CA ALA A 450 -28.71 36.80 -69.83
C ALA A 450 -29.99 37.40 -70.41
N GLU A 451 -30.47 36.89 -71.56
CA GLU A 451 -31.70 37.36 -72.19
C GLU A 451 -32.95 37.03 -71.34
N ARG A 452 -32.93 35.92 -70.63
CA ARG A 452 -34.00 35.56 -69.65
C ARG A 452 -34.00 36.54 -68.48
N ALA A 453 -32.81 36.83 -67.90
CA ALA A 453 -32.70 37.82 -66.83
C ALA A 453 -33.28 39.19 -67.26
N VAL A 454 -32.93 39.71 -68.45
CA VAL A 454 -33.51 40.92 -68.97
C VAL A 454 -35.01 40.85 -69.06
N ARG A 455 -35.56 39.77 -69.59
CA ARG A 455 -36.99 39.53 -69.70
C ARG A 455 -37.69 39.45 -68.34
N SER A 456 -37.14 38.71 -67.43
CA SER A 456 -37.71 38.55 -66.08
C SER A 456 -37.85 39.88 -65.36
N VAL A 457 -36.86 40.74 -65.43
CA VAL A 457 -36.90 42.07 -64.81
C VAL A 457 -37.88 42.98 -65.56
N MET A 458 -37.89 42.95 -66.87
CA MET A 458 -38.85 43.72 -67.68
C MET A 458 -40.29 43.36 -67.43
N GLU A 459 -40.58 42.07 -67.27
CA GLU A 459 -41.94 41.50 -66.99
C GLU A 459 -42.50 41.93 -65.63
N MET A 460 -41.63 42.33 -64.67
CA MET A 460 -42.10 42.87 -63.38
C MET A 460 -42.93 44.18 -63.57
N GLY A 461 -42.70 44.89 -64.59
CA GLY A 461 -43.49 46.09 -64.93
C GLY A 461 -43.37 47.26 -63.93
N ILE A 462 -42.31 47.30 -63.14
CA ILE A 462 -42.10 48.40 -62.16
C ILE A 462 -42.00 49.75 -62.91
N ALA A 463 -42.91 50.64 -62.59
CA ALA A 463 -42.96 51.96 -63.26
C ALA A 463 -41.69 52.79 -63.02
N HIS A 464 -41.11 53.35 -64.08
CA HIS A 464 -39.92 54.19 -64.01
C HIS A 464 -40.09 55.41 -64.99
N GLU A 465 -40.80 56.39 -64.50
CA GLU A 465 -41.19 57.58 -65.38
C GLU A 465 -39.98 58.37 -65.86
N SER A 466 -38.88 58.36 -65.13
CA SER A 466 -37.69 59.16 -65.50
C SER A 466 -36.60 58.35 -66.23
N THR A 467 -36.93 57.11 -66.68
CA THR A 467 -36.00 56.30 -67.47
C THR A 467 -35.79 56.80 -68.88
N GLU A 468 -34.61 56.53 -69.44
CA GLU A 468 -34.32 56.77 -70.85
C GLU A 468 -34.83 55.68 -71.79
N VAL A 469 -35.30 54.57 -71.19
CA VAL A 469 -35.81 53.41 -71.93
C VAL A 469 -37.29 53.67 -72.30
N SER A 470 -37.64 53.54 -73.58
CA SER A 470 -38.96 53.86 -74.11
C SER A 470 -40.15 53.12 -73.48
N LEU A 471 -39.88 52.07 -72.70
CA LEU A 471 -40.90 51.28 -72.05
C LEU A 471 -41.48 51.89 -70.76
N GLY A 472 -40.83 52.94 -70.18
CA GLY A 472 -41.29 53.60 -68.95
C GLY A 472 -41.28 52.70 -67.68
N ILE A 473 -40.52 51.64 -67.66
CA ILE A 473 -40.42 50.68 -66.58
C ILE A 473 -38.95 50.41 -66.21
N VAL A 474 -38.69 49.78 -65.05
CA VAL A 474 -37.38 49.35 -64.65
C VAL A 474 -36.93 48.22 -65.58
N THR A 475 -35.70 48.34 -66.07
CA THR A 475 -35.04 47.37 -66.95
C THR A 475 -33.60 47.16 -66.49
N ILE A 476 -32.98 46.14 -67.01
CA ILE A 476 -31.55 45.86 -66.74
C ILE A 476 -30.78 45.74 -68.07
N SER A 477 -29.53 46.15 -68.04
CA SER A 477 -28.55 45.81 -69.06
C SER A 477 -27.67 44.69 -68.56
N VAL A 478 -27.38 43.73 -69.44
CA VAL A 478 -26.59 42.58 -69.08
C VAL A 478 -25.42 42.39 -70.03
N GLY A 479 -24.21 42.24 -69.49
CA GLY A 479 -23.06 41.86 -70.29
C GLY A 479 -22.59 40.48 -69.85
N TYR A 480 -22.41 39.55 -70.78
CA TYR A 480 -21.98 38.18 -70.43
C TYR A 480 -20.76 37.78 -71.25
N SER A 481 -19.92 36.93 -70.63
CA SER A 481 -18.80 36.25 -71.28
C SER A 481 -18.61 34.88 -70.71
N SER A 482 -17.96 33.98 -71.46
CA SER A 482 -17.65 32.65 -71.05
C SER A 482 -16.24 32.29 -71.47
N LEU A 483 -15.55 31.51 -70.63
CA LEU A 483 -14.24 30.96 -70.97
C LEU A 483 -14.09 29.53 -70.35
N VAL A 484 -13.16 28.75 -70.92
CA VAL A 484 -12.65 27.55 -70.27
C VAL A 484 -11.33 27.92 -69.60
N SER A 485 -11.18 27.61 -68.34
CA SER A 485 -9.98 27.97 -67.58
C SER A 485 -8.74 27.15 -68.03
N GLU A 486 -7.67 27.86 -68.29
CA GLU A 486 -6.33 27.34 -68.61
C GLU A 486 -5.38 27.40 -67.39
N GLY A 487 -5.88 27.89 -66.24
CA GLY A 487 -5.12 27.98 -64.96
C GLY A 487 -4.33 29.31 -64.85
N ASN A 488 -4.64 30.32 -65.65
CA ASN A 488 -4.01 31.65 -65.52
C ASN A 488 -4.63 32.41 -64.33
N PRO A 489 -3.86 32.89 -63.37
CA PRO A 489 -4.38 33.70 -62.25
C PRO A 489 -5.18 34.98 -62.66
N ALA A 490 -5.01 35.46 -63.86
CA ALA A 490 -5.72 36.62 -64.33
C ALA A 490 -7.09 36.35 -64.98
N GLU A 491 -7.51 35.05 -65.10
CA GLU A 491 -8.74 34.65 -65.81
C GLU A 491 -10.01 35.23 -65.16
N ALA A 492 -10.07 35.27 -63.82
CA ALA A 492 -11.20 35.89 -63.13
C ALA A 492 -11.36 37.38 -63.48
N GLU A 493 -10.28 38.11 -63.53
CA GLU A 493 -10.29 39.53 -63.90
C GLU A 493 -10.52 39.71 -65.40
N GLN A 494 -10.03 38.81 -66.24
CA GLN A 494 -10.31 38.81 -67.67
C GLN A 494 -11.80 38.60 -67.93
N LEU A 495 -12.40 37.57 -67.32
CA LEU A 495 -13.83 37.27 -67.49
C LEU A 495 -14.72 38.41 -67.00
N LYS A 496 -14.40 39.00 -65.83
CA LYS A 496 -15.07 40.23 -65.36
C LYS A 496 -14.96 41.37 -66.35
N LYS A 497 -13.76 41.71 -66.89
CA LYS A 497 -13.55 42.79 -67.88
C LYS A 497 -14.29 42.53 -69.17
N GLU A 498 -14.35 41.29 -69.65
CA GLU A 498 -15.08 40.94 -70.85
C GLU A 498 -16.60 41.15 -70.70
N ALA A 499 -17.16 40.66 -69.57
CA ALA A 499 -18.54 40.81 -69.19
C ALA A 499 -18.90 42.32 -69.00
N ASP A 500 -18.03 43.07 -68.31
CA ASP A 500 -18.22 44.55 -68.18
C ASP A 500 -18.20 45.32 -69.51
N ARG A 501 -17.28 44.98 -70.43
CA ARG A 501 -17.27 45.57 -71.77
C ARG A 501 -18.54 45.23 -72.52
N ALA A 502 -19.03 44.03 -72.42
CA ALA A 502 -20.29 43.58 -72.98
C ALA A 502 -21.49 44.33 -72.33
N LEU A 503 -21.49 44.53 -71.02
CA LEU A 503 -22.48 45.34 -70.31
C LEU A 503 -22.49 46.81 -70.81
N TYR A 504 -21.30 47.40 -70.93
CA TYR A 504 -21.18 48.76 -71.47
C TYR A 504 -21.76 48.89 -72.91
N LYS A 505 -21.52 47.87 -73.76
CA LYS A 505 -22.11 47.77 -75.07
C LYS A 505 -23.64 47.71 -75.05
N ALA A 506 -24.20 46.87 -74.13
CA ALA A 506 -25.67 46.78 -73.94
C ALA A 506 -26.26 48.12 -73.54
N LYS A 507 -25.64 48.86 -72.64
CA LYS A 507 -26.07 50.21 -72.23
C LYS A 507 -26.03 51.22 -73.38
N ARG A 508 -24.97 51.20 -74.21
CA ARG A 508 -24.84 52.06 -75.36
C ARG A 508 -25.83 51.79 -76.52
N ASN A 509 -26.18 50.54 -76.70
CA ASN A 509 -27.07 50.10 -77.80
C ASN A 509 -28.56 50.29 -77.48
N GLY A 510 -28.92 51.04 -76.44
CA GLY A 510 -30.29 51.40 -76.12
C GLY A 510 -30.81 50.73 -74.80
N ARG A 511 -29.95 50.10 -74.00
CA ARG A 511 -30.31 49.44 -72.70
C ARG A 511 -31.30 48.28 -72.87
N ASN A 512 -31.86 47.76 -71.76
CA ASN A 512 -32.83 46.69 -71.75
C ASN A 512 -32.46 45.53 -72.70
N GLN A 513 -31.24 45.07 -72.62
CA GLN A 513 -30.71 43.99 -73.48
C GLN A 513 -29.50 43.29 -72.91
N ALA A 514 -29.26 42.09 -73.41
CA ALA A 514 -28.05 41.36 -73.17
C ALA A 514 -27.05 41.50 -74.31
N SER A 515 -25.77 41.64 -74.01
CA SER A 515 -24.68 41.67 -74.98
C SER A 515 -23.57 40.73 -74.60
N GLY A 516 -22.99 40.04 -75.59
CA GLY A 516 -21.81 39.23 -75.45
C GLY A 516 -20.54 39.89 -76.00
N PRO A 517 -19.38 39.19 -75.81
CA PRO A 517 -18.11 39.64 -76.40
C PRO A 517 -18.22 39.82 -77.94
N VAL A 518 -17.41 40.69 -78.48
CA VAL A 518 -17.38 40.97 -79.89
C VAL A 518 -16.58 39.94 -80.66
#